data_59ba578779258f5029ccce501850ea14
#
_entry.id   59ba578779258f5029ccce501850ea14
#
_cell.length_a   1.000
_cell.length_b   1.000
_cell.length_c   1.000
_cell.angle_alpha   90.00
_cell.angle_beta   90.00
_cell.angle_gamma   90.00
#
_symmetry.space_group_name_H-M   'P 1'
#
loop_
_entity.id
_entity.type
_entity.pdbx_description
1 polymer ?
#
loop_
_entity_poly.entity_id
_entity_poly.type
_entity_poly.pdbx_seq_one_letter_code
_entity_poly.pdbx_strand_id
1 'polypeptide(L)'
;NEVRMELFSNLTKDEEKRIVLVHAMRDSKEELKKLYVADAKEVFILGDSGELDDVEYYHDSMNVDCLNLIGELCKEENRKPPLKCNVLFEYQSTFAVFQFSDIDDDIKEYIDFCPFNFYETWAQKVFVRNACSIREINYLPLDYQPVTYESEKYVHLVIVGMSRMGIALAVEAAHIAHYPNFIRDKKKKTRITFIDNEAMREMNSFKQAYENLFDVSYSTFIDTENGMVRRDEPAEVYAHLGTDFIDIEWQFVQGTIESPEVRDLITGWCEDEDALMTVAVCLNLTHQSISSAVYLPRCVYEKGVPVLVQQRITSAII
;
A
#
# COMPACT_ATOMS: atom_id res chain seq x y z
N ASN A 1 2.94 -29.47 -10.97
CA ASN A 1 3.44 -29.13 -12.31
C ASN A 1 3.03 -27.71 -12.77
N GLU A 2 1.86 -27.21 -12.38
CA GLU A 2 1.38 -25.87 -12.75
C GLU A 2 2.22 -24.77 -12.12
N VAL A 3 2.46 -24.80 -10.83
CA VAL A 3 3.31 -23.84 -10.11
C VAL A 3 4.72 -23.76 -10.69
N ARG A 4 5.26 -24.90 -11.13
CA ARG A 4 6.57 -24.93 -11.80
C ARG A 4 6.52 -24.23 -13.16
N MET A 5 5.49 -24.45 -13.94
CA MET A 5 5.35 -23.82 -15.26
C MET A 5 5.17 -22.30 -15.14
N GLU A 6 4.42 -21.86 -14.15
CA GLU A 6 4.19 -20.45 -13.90
C GLU A 6 5.46 -19.73 -13.41
N LEU A 7 6.16 -20.29 -12.41
CA LEU A 7 7.42 -19.76 -11.90
C LEU A 7 8.53 -19.69 -12.96
N PHE A 8 8.61 -20.69 -13.85
CA PHE A 8 9.67 -20.76 -14.86
C PHE A 8 9.32 -20.07 -16.19
N SER A 9 8.07 -19.63 -16.39
CA SER A 9 7.61 -19.03 -17.65
C SER A 9 8.38 -17.78 -18.06
N ASN A 10 8.92 -17.02 -17.10
CA ASN A 10 9.62 -15.76 -17.31
C ASN A 10 11.13 -15.83 -17.07
N LEU A 11 11.67 -17.04 -16.84
CA LEU A 11 13.08 -17.24 -16.53
C LEU A 11 13.89 -17.69 -17.74
N THR A 12 15.13 -17.27 -17.82
CA THR A 12 16.09 -17.80 -18.77
C THR A 12 16.54 -19.21 -18.36
N LYS A 13 17.01 -20.02 -19.31
CA LYS A 13 17.54 -21.37 -19.04
C LYS A 13 18.68 -21.41 -18.01
N ASP A 14 19.44 -20.33 -17.89
CA ASP A 14 20.55 -20.24 -16.92
C ASP A 14 20.06 -19.84 -15.52
N GLU A 15 18.97 -19.08 -15.43
CA GLU A 15 18.29 -18.81 -14.18
C GLU A 15 17.56 -20.05 -13.65
N GLU A 16 16.87 -20.79 -14.52
CA GLU A 16 16.23 -22.07 -14.16
C GLU A 16 17.20 -23.06 -13.49
N LYS A 17 18.45 -23.13 -13.96
CA LYS A 17 19.46 -24.04 -13.38
C LYS A 17 19.88 -23.68 -11.96
N ARG A 18 19.61 -22.47 -11.52
CA ARG A 18 19.97 -21.98 -10.18
C ARG A 18 18.83 -22.15 -9.17
N ILE A 19 17.66 -22.59 -9.61
CA ILE A 19 16.47 -22.71 -8.78
C ILE A 19 16.22 -24.19 -8.48
N VAL A 20 16.10 -24.49 -7.19
CA VAL A 20 15.67 -25.80 -6.70
C VAL A 20 14.29 -25.64 -6.08
N LEU A 21 13.29 -26.31 -6.63
CA LEU A 21 11.94 -26.34 -6.06
C LEU A 21 11.80 -27.57 -5.16
N VAL A 22 11.48 -27.34 -3.90
CA VAL A 22 11.23 -28.38 -2.92
C VAL A 22 9.83 -28.18 -2.35
N HIS A 23 9.03 -29.22 -2.31
CA HIS A 23 7.76 -29.22 -1.60
C HIS A 23 8.02 -29.56 -0.13
N ALA A 24 7.75 -28.61 0.76
CA ALA A 24 7.95 -28.76 2.20
C ALA A 24 6.90 -27.95 2.98
N MET A 25 6.62 -28.38 4.19
CA MET A 25 5.73 -27.69 5.10
C MET A 25 6.52 -26.66 5.90
N ARG A 26 6.15 -25.37 5.78
CA ARG A 26 6.84 -24.26 6.47
C ARG A 26 6.64 -24.25 8.00
N ASP A 27 5.66 -24.97 8.51
CA ASP A 27 5.35 -25.19 9.91
C ASP A 27 6.00 -26.46 10.48
N SER A 28 6.85 -27.15 9.71
CA SER A 28 7.57 -28.36 10.12
C SER A 28 9.05 -28.09 10.29
N LYS A 29 9.51 -28.06 11.54
CA LYS A 29 10.93 -27.88 11.88
C LYS A 29 11.82 -28.94 11.25
N GLU A 30 11.34 -30.20 11.16
CA GLU A 30 12.09 -31.29 10.54
C GLU A 30 12.29 -31.10 9.04
N GLU A 31 11.27 -30.58 8.35
CA GLU A 31 11.37 -30.28 6.91
C GLU A 31 12.26 -29.07 6.65
N LEU A 32 12.13 -28.01 7.43
CA LEU A 32 13.01 -26.84 7.38
C LEU A 32 14.49 -27.23 7.61
N LYS A 33 14.73 -28.15 8.55
CA LYS A 33 16.09 -28.67 8.80
C LYS A 33 16.65 -29.44 7.61
N LYS A 34 15.82 -30.26 6.92
CA LYS A 34 16.23 -30.98 5.70
C LYS A 34 16.55 -30.04 4.53
N LEU A 35 16.00 -28.83 4.54
CA LEU A 35 16.29 -27.79 3.55
C LEU A 35 17.57 -27.02 3.87
N TYR A 36 18.22 -27.30 5.00
CA TYR A 36 19.41 -26.58 5.46
C TYR A 36 19.20 -25.07 5.57
N VAL A 37 18.01 -24.68 6.05
CA VAL A 37 17.61 -23.25 6.12
C VAL A 37 18.58 -22.45 6.99
N ALA A 38 19.12 -23.03 8.05
CA ALA A 38 20.10 -22.38 8.91
C ALA A 38 21.44 -22.08 8.19
N ASP A 39 21.77 -22.74 7.10
CA ASP A 39 22.96 -22.49 6.27
C ASP A 39 22.72 -21.44 5.17
N ALA A 40 21.48 -21.00 4.99
CA ALA A 40 21.12 -20.04 3.95
C ALA A 40 21.81 -18.69 4.20
N LYS A 41 22.11 -17.96 3.13
CA LYS A 41 22.61 -16.59 3.20
C LYS A 41 21.51 -15.62 3.66
N GLU A 42 20.32 -15.84 3.17
CA GLU A 42 19.15 -14.98 3.38
C GLU A 42 17.88 -15.83 3.14
N VAL A 43 16.82 -15.57 3.89
CA VAL A 43 15.54 -16.26 3.77
C VAL A 43 14.44 -15.23 3.52
N PHE A 44 13.49 -15.58 2.65
CA PHE A 44 12.26 -14.84 2.42
C PHE A 44 11.07 -15.72 2.78
N ILE A 45 10.31 -15.32 3.77
CA ILE A 45 9.08 -15.98 4.19
C ILE A 45 7.92 -15.19 3.59
N LEU A 46 7.34 -15.69 2.49
CA LEU A 46 6.34 -14.97 1.70
C LEU A 46 4.91 -15.39 2.02
N GLY A 47 4.73 -16.64 2.48
CA GLY A 47 3.40 -17.19 2.76
C GLY A 47 2.61 -17.57 1.51
N ASP A 48 1.40 -18.02 1.72
CA ASP A 48 0.44 -18.35 0.66
C ASP A 48 -0.61 -17.24 0.56
N SER A 49 -0.69 -16.58 -0.56
CA SER A 49 -1.79 -15.67 -0.89
C SER A 49 -2.98 -16.48 -1.45
N GLY A 50 -3.63 -17.26 -0.58
CA GLY A 50 -4.82 -18.02 -0.96
C GLY A 50 -6.00 -17.07 -1.23
N GLU A 51 -6.77 -17.36 -2.29
CA GLU A 51 -7.98 -16.62 -2.69
C GLU A 51 -9.17 -16.78 -1.70
N LEU A 52 -8.98 -17.42 -0.56
CA LEU A 52 -10.01 -17.67 0.43
C LEU A 52 -10.02 -16.53 1.46
N ASP A 53 -10.90 -15.58 1.25
CA ASP A 53 -11.12 -14.38 2.11
C ASP A 53 -11.39 -14.68 3.59
N ASP A 54 -11.68 -15.93 3.98
CA ASP A 54 -11.99 -16.32 5.35
C ASP A 54 -10.75 -16.68 6.21
N VAL A 55 -9.53 -16.61 5.66
CA VAL A 55 -8.29 -17.07 6.35
C VAL A 55 -7.30 -15.93 6.58
N GLU A 56 -7.78 -14.71 6.59
CA GLU A 56 -6.97 -13.49 6.61
C GLU A 56 -5.90 -13.44 7.71
N TYR A 57 -6.25 -13.76 8.95
CA TYR A 57 -5.30 -13.72 10.07
C TYR A 57 -4.30 -14.88 10.10
N TYR A 58 -4.52 -15.91 9.30
CA TYR A 58 -3.69 -17.12 9.31
C TYR A 58 -2.35 -16.92 8.58
N HIS A 59 -2.33 -16.07 7.58
CA HIS A 59 -1.14 -15.83 6.75
C HIS A 59 0.03 -15.28 7.57
N ASP A 60 -0.19 -14.18 8.27
CA ASP A 60 0.85 -13.48 9.02
C ASP A 60 1.32 -14.30 10.23
N SER A 61 0.39 -14.94 10.96
CA SER A 61 0.75 -15.81 12.08
C SER A 61 1.60 -17.01 11.63
N MET A 62 1.25 -17.65 10.52
CA MET A 62 2.05 -18.74 9.95
C MET A 62 3.44 -18.30 9.52
N ASN A 63 3.60 -17.07 9.05
CA ASN A 63 4.91 -16.54 8.72
C ASN A 63 5.75 -16.28 9.97
N VAL A 64 5.14 -15.82 11.05
CA VAL A 64 5.80 -15.66 12.36
C VAL A 64 6.19 -17.02 12.96
N ASP A 65 5.30 -18.01 12.90
CA ASP A 65 5.60 -19.37 13.36
C ASP A 65 6.78 -19.98 12.57
N CYS A 66 6.79 -19.81 11.24
CA CYS A 66 7.92 -20.23 10.42
C CYS A 66 9.23 -19.53 10.82
N LEU A 67 9.19 -18.22 11.06
CA LEU A 67 10.34 -17.45 11.55
C LEU A 67 10.88 -18.01 12.88
N ASN A 68 9.99 -18.31 13.83
CA ASN A 68 10.36 -18.85 15.12
C ASN A 68 11.05 -20.23 14.98
N LEU A 69 10.50 -21.11 14.13
CA LEU A 69 11.13 -22.42 13.85
C LEU A 69 12.51 -22.28 13.21
N ILE A 70 12.68 -21.35 12.30
CA ILE A 70 13.99 -21.03 11.69
C ILE A 70 14.97 -20.49 12.75
N GLY A 71 14.49 -19.61 13.63
CA GLY A 71 15.28 -19.09 14.75
C GLY A 71 15.77 -20.17 15.69
N GLU A 72 14.89 -21.11 16.04
CA GLU A 72 15.29 -22.27 16.85
C GLU A 72 16.36 -23.15 16.17
N LEU A 73 16.23 -23.39 14.85
CA LEU A 73 17.25 -24.12 14.09
C LEU A 73 18.60 -23.38 14.07
N CYS A 74 18.58 -22.07 13.86
CA CYS A 74 19.78 -21.24 13.90
C CYS A 74 20.43 -21.26 15.30
N LYS A 75 19.63 -21.28 16.37
CA LYS A 75 20.09 -21.41 17.74
C LYS A 75 20.72 -22.79 18.03
N GLU A 76 20.09 -23.88 17.57
CA GLU A 76 20.62 -25.24 17.68
C GLU A 76 21.99 -25.38 17.03
N GLU A 77 22.19 -24.73 15.88
CA GLU A 77 23.45 -24.76 15.11
C GLU A 77 24.46 -23.69 15.54
N ASN A 78 24.09 -22.87 16.53
CA ASN A 78 24.87 -21.72 17.02
C ASN A 78 25.37 -20.82 15.88
N ARG A 79 24.45 -20.51 14.93
CA ARG A 79 24.74 -19.77 13.71
C ARG A 79 25.34 -18.39 13.99
N LYS A 80 26.39 -18.05 13.29
CA LYS A 80 26.97 -16.68 13.24
C LYS A 80 27.55 -16.41 11.84
N PRO A 81 27.30 -15.24 11.25
CA PRO A 81 26.44 -14.12 11.73
C PRO A 81 24.95 -14.48 11.75
N PRO A 82 24.08 -13.66 12.35
CA PRO A 82 22.64 -13.87 12.33
C PRO A 82 22.10 -14.07 10.91
N LEU A 83 21.07 -14.93 10.78
CA LEU A 83 20.43 -15.19 9.51
C LEU A 83 19.46 -14.05 9.18
N LYS A 84 19.65 -13.42 8.04
CA LYS A 84 18.71 -12.41 7.55
C LYS A 84 17.42 -13.06 7.08
N CYS A 85 16.31 -12.74 7.77
CA CYS A 85 14.99 -13.27 7.49
C CYS A 85 14.04 -12.12 7.09
N ASN A 86 13.70 -12.05 5.81
CA ASN A 86 12.71 -11.12 5.29
C ASN A 86 11.33 -11.77 5.41
N VAL A 87 10.45 -11.19 6.20
CA VAL A 87 9.13 -11.75 6.50
C VAL A 87 8.03 -10.85 5.96
N LEU A 88 7.21 -11.39 5.06
CA LEU A 88 6.08 -10.68 4.50
C LEU A 88 4.92 -10.67 5.52
N PHE A 89 4.42 -9.47 5.77
CA PHE A 89 3.15 -9.25 6.44
C PHE A 89 2.14 -8.72 5.44
N GLU A 90 1.04 -9.39 5.30
CA GLU A 90 0.00 -8.99 4.36
C GLU A 90 -0.86 -7.85 4.92
N TYR A 91 -1.08 -7.86 6.24
CA TYR A 91 -1.89 -6.86 6.93
C TYR A 91 -1.03 -5.73 7.48
N GLN A 92 -1.39 -4.49 7.15
CA GLN A 92 -0.69 -3.32 7.68
C GLN A 92 -0.79 -3.21 9.20
N SER A 93 -1.92 -3.63 9.79
CA SER A 93 -2.09 -3.67 11.25
C SER A 93 -1.09 -4.61 11.92
N THR A 94 -0.93 -5.82 11.39
CA THR A 94 0.05 -6.79 11.89
C THR A 94 1.47 -6.29 11.65
N PHE A 95 1.74 -5.76 10.46
CA PHE A 95 3.04 -5.19 10.10
C PHE A 95 3.44 -4.06 11.06
N ALA A 96 2.54 -3.12 11.36
CA ALA A 96 2.81 -2.02 12.28
C ALA A 96 3.20 -2.50 13.69
N VAL A 97 2.59 -3.59 14.16
CA VAL A 97 2.98 -4.20 15.44
C VAL A 97 4.38 -4.80 15.37
N PHE A 98 4.68 -5.57 14.31
CA PHE A 98 5.96 -6.28 14.20
C PHE A 98 7.11 -5.40 13.71
N GLN A 99 6.84 -4.28 13.06
CA GLN A 99 7.87 -3.32 12.63
C GLN A 99 8.66 -2.73 13.81
N PHE A 100 8.02 -2.60 14.97
CA PHE A 100 8.60 -2.03 16.18
C PHE A 100 8.73 -3.03 17.33
N SER A 101 8.26 -4.27 17.14
CA SER A 101 8.35 -5.32 18.15
C SER A 101 9.66 -6.07 18.01
N ASP A 102 10.27 -6.37 19.15
CA ASP A 102 11.35 -7.33 19.20
C ASP A 102 10.79 -8.75 19.01
N ILE A 103 11.46 -9.55 18.20
CA ILE A 103 11.24 -11.00 18.18
C ILE A 103 11.66 -11.62 19.51
N ASP A 104 11.25 -12.87 19.75
CA ASP A 104 11.58 -13.59 20.97
C ASP A 104 13.08 -13.44 21.31
N ASP A 105 13.37 -12.99 22.52
CA ASP A 105 14.74 -12.78 23.02
C ASP A 105 15.61 -14.03 22.85
N ASP A 106 15.00 -15.21 22.86
CA ASP A 106 15.67 -16.49 22.70
C ASP A 106 16.29 -16.72 21.32
N ILE A 107 15.77 -16.09 20.28
CA ILE A 107 16.22 -16.25 18.88
C ILE A 107 16.82 -14.98 18.29
N LYS A 108 16.66 -13.85 18.96
CA LYS A 108 17.09 -12.52 18.51
C LYS A 108 18.58 -12.44 18.15
N GLU A 109 19.41 -13.19 18.84
CA GLU A 109 20.87 -13.22 18.56
C GLU A 109 21.23 -13.99 17.26
N TYR A 110 20.29 -14.81 16.76
CA TYR A 110 20.53 -15.72 15.62
C TYR A 110 19.79 -15.29 14.35
N ILE A 111 18.86 -14.33 14.47
CA ILE A 111 18.01 -13.84 13.38
C ILE A 111 18.17 -12.33 13.22
N ASP A 112 18.44 -11.89 12.01
CA ASP A 112 18.29 -10.50 11.58
C ASP A 112 16.90 -10.35 10.95
N PHE A 113 15.94 -9.91 11.76
CA PHE A 113 14.53 -9.84 11.40
C PHE A 113 14.25 -8.60 10.55
N CYS A 114 13.79 -8.81 9.33
CA CYS A 114 13.46 -7.77 8.37
C CYS A 114 11.97 -7.90 7.93
N PRO A 115 11.03 -7.35 8.70
CA PRO A 115 9.62 -7.36 8.30
C PRO A 115 9.41 -6.42 7.12
N PHE A 116 8.54 -6.81 6.18
CA PHE A 116 8.12 -5.95 5.09
C PHE A 116 6.66 -6.18 4.72
N ASN A 117 6.02 -5.15 4.18
CA ASN A 117 4.69 -5.23 3.61
C ASN A 117 4.77 -5.03 2.09
N PHE A 118 4.10 -5.90 1.34
CA PHE A 118 4.10 -5.86 -0.12
C PHE A 118 3.50 -4.55 -0.66
N TYR A 119 2.36 -4.14 -0.09
CA TYR A 119 1.63 -2.96 -0.56
C TYR A 119 2.38 -1.66 -0.29
N GLU A 120 3.00 -1.53 0.89
CA GLU A 120 3.86 -0.38 1.21
C GLU A 120 5.08 -0.31 0.30
N THR A 121 5.72 -1.43 0.05
CA THR A 121 6.87 -1.50 -0.88
C THR A 121 6.47 -1.06 -2.29
N TRP A 122 5.27 -1.43 -2.75
CA TRP A 122 4.77 -0.99 -4.04
C TRP A 122 4.38 0.49 -4.04
N ALA A 123 3.74 1.00 -2.97
CA ALA A 123 3.41 2.42 -2.85
C ALA A 123 4.68 3.30 -2.92
N GLN A 124 5.73 2.92 -2.19
CA GLN A 124 7.04 3.56 -2.26
C GLN A 124 7.65 3.48 -3.66
N LYS A 125 7.54 2.32 -4.33
CA LYS A 125 8.02 2.17 -5.70
C LYS A 125 7.32 3.11 -6.67
N VAL A 126 6.01 3.26 -6.53
CA VAL A 126 5.17 4.10 -7.40
C VAL A 126 5.49 5.58 -7.22
N PHE A 127 5.65 6.05 -5.98
CA PHE A 127 5.76 7.49 -5.71
C PHE A 127 7.20 7.99 -5.48
N VAL A 128 8.08 7.15 -4.95
CA VAL A 128 9.43 7.59 -4.51
C VAL A 128 10.53 7.06 -5.41
N ARG A 129 10.42 5.83 -5.87
CA ARG A 129 11.45 5.23 -6.71
C ARG A 129 11.26 5.62 -8.17
N ASN A 130 11.86 6.73 -8.56
CA ASN A 130 12.15 6.96 -9.96
C ASN A 130 13.12 5.87 -10.42
N ALA A 131 12.62 4.93 -11.20
CA ALA A 131 13.41 3.83 -11.70
C ALA A 131 14.55 4.36 -12.57
N CYS A 132 15.78 4.13 -12.14
CA CYS A 132 16.98 4.45 -12.92
C CYS A 132 17.31 3.38 -13.96
N SER A 133 16.51 2.33 -14.06
CA SER A 133 16.75 1.18 -14.93
C SER A 133 15.92 1.27 -16.22
N ILE A 134 16.56 0.94 -17.35
CA ILE A 134 15.92 0.94 -18.69
C ILE A 134 14.73 -0.06 -18.77
N ARG A 135 14.61 -0.99 -17.86
CA ARG A 135 13.56 -2.02 -17.83
C ARG A 135 12.42 -1.72 -16.87
N GLU A 136 12.51 -0.65 -16.10
CA GLU A 136 11.50 -0.32 -15.11
C GLU A 136 10.54 0.75 -15.66
N ILE A 137 9.27 0.59 -15.34
CA ILE A 137 8.25 1.58 -15.65
C ILE A 137 8.48 2.79 -14.76
N ASN A 138 8.64 3.96 -15.35
CA ASN A 138 8.69 5.21 -14.61
C ASN A 138 7.26 5.70 -14.36
N TYR A 139 6.91 5.80 -13.08
CA TYR A 139 5.67 6.44 -12.67
C TYR A 139 5.89 7.95 -12.53
N LEU A 140 4.88 8.74 -12.86
CA LEU A 140 4.90 10.16 -12.58
C LEU A 140 4.77 10.38 -11.08
N PRO A 141 5.60 11.24 -10.46
CA PRO A 141 5.42 11.63 -9.08
C PRO A 141 4.10 12.38 -8.90
N LEU A 142 3.62 12.45 -7.66
CA LEU A 142 2.38 13.17 -7.34
C LEU A 142 2.46 14.66 -7.71
N ASP A 143 3.64 15.24 -7.59
CA ASP A 143 3.95 16.63 -7.97
C ASP A 143 4.60 16.69 -9.36
N TYR A 144 3.95 16.12 -10.36
CA TYR A 144 4.44 16.12 -11.74
C TYR A 144 4.63 17.53 -12.38
N GLN A 145 4.23 18.57 -11.65
CA GLN A 145 4.60 19.96 -11.86
C GLN A 145 5.17 20.50 -10.53
N PRO A 146 6.26 21.27 -10.54
CA PRO A 146 6.88 21.76 -9.32
C PRO A 146 5.92 22.59 -8.45
N VAL A 147 5.77 22.22 -7.19
CA VAL A 147 5.00 22.97 -6.19
C VAL A 147 5.97 23.72 -5.29
N THR A 148 6.19 24.98 -5.64
CA THR A 148 7.07 25.90 -4.88
C THR A 148 6.28 26.73 -3.89
N TYR A 149 6.96 27.52 -3.05
CA TYR A 149 6.33 28.42 -2.10
C TYR A 149 5.32 29.39 -2.73
N GLU A 150 5.60 29.87 -3.96
CA GLU A 150 4.72 30.79 -4.69
C GLU A 150 3.64 30.09 -5.53
N SER A 151 3.64 28.76 -5.56
CA SER A 151 2.71 27.99 -6.39
C SER A 151 1.28 28.08 -5.87
N GLU A 152 0.31 28.30 -6.77
CA GLU A 152 -1.11 28.15 -6.45
C GLU A 152 -1.60 26.69 -6.57
N LYS A 153 -0.74 25.78 -7.03
CA LYS A 153 -1.08 24.37 -7.18
C LYS A 153 -1.13 23.63 -5.85
N TYR A 154 -1.94 22.58 -5.81
CA TYR A 154 -1.95 21.59 -4.73
C TYR A 154 -2.11 20.19 -5.30
N VAL A 155 -1.61 19.19 -4.58
CA VAL A 155 -1.72 17.78 -5.01
C VAL A 155 -3.07 17.21 -4.59
N HIS A 156 -3.72 16.49 -5.49
CA HIS A 156 -4.96 15.76 -5.24
C HIS A 156 -4.85 14.31 -5.71
N LEU A 157 -4.68 13.39 -4.78
CA LEU A 157 -4.70 11.95 -5.05
C LEU A 157 -6.12 11.42 -4.85
N VAL A 158 -6.73 10.91 -5.91
CA VAL A 158 -8.05 10.26 -5.88
C VAL A 158 -7.87 8.75 -6.01
N ILE A 159 -8.33 8.00 -5.03
CA ILE A 159 -8.20 6.54 -4.96
C ILE A 159 -9.57 5.91 -5.05
N VAL A 160 -9.79 5.12 -6.07
CA VAL A 160 -11.00 4.33 -6.27
C VAL A 160 -10.77 2.94 -5.67
N GLY A 161 -11.48 2.66 -4.57
CA GLY A 161 -11.34 1.44 -3.77
C GLY A 161 -10.44 1.60 -2.55
N MET A 162 -10.98 1.33 -1.36
CA MET A 162 -10.24 1.29 -0.09
C MET A 162 -9.60 -0.08 0.15
N SER A 163 -9.02 -0.68 -0.90
CA SER A 163 -8.25 -1.91 -0.79
C SER A 163 -6.92 -1.68 -0.05
N ARG A 164 -6.23 -2.77 0.31
CA ARG A 164 -4.89 -2.69 0.93
C ARG A 164 -3.91 -1.84 0.12
N MET A 165 -3.95 -1.96 -1.21
CA MET A 165 -3.10 -1.13 -2.09
C MET A 165 -3.53 0.33 -2.08
N GLY A 166 -4.84 0.59 -2.11
CA GLY A 166 -5.38 1.95 -2.01
C GLY A 166 -4.97 2.64 -0.71
N ILE A 167 -5.08 1.93 0.41
CA ILE A 167 -4.66 2.42 1.73
C ILE A 167 -3.14 2.66 1.76
N ALA A 168 -2.33 1.74 1.24
CA ALA A 168 -0.88 1.90 1.20
C ALA A 168 -0.45 3.12 0.36
N LEU A 169 -1.07 3.34 -0.80
CA LEU A 169 -0.83 4.54 -1.61
C LEU A 169 -1.22 5.83 -0.86
N ALA A 170 -2.35 5.82 -0.16
CA ALA A 170 -2.80 6.99 0.61
C ALA A 170 -1.84 7.33 1.76
N VAL A 171 -1.42 6.33 2.52
CA VAL A 171 -0.48 6.51 3.63
C VAL A 171 0.88 6.98 3.13
N GLU A 172 1.40 6.38 2.06
CA GLU A 172 2.66 6.83 1.46
C GLU A 172 2.55 8.26 0.92
N ALA A 173 1.45 8.60 0.25
CA ALA A 173 1.21 9.98 -0.19
C ALA A 173 1.16 10.96 0.98
N ALA A 174 0.54 10.58 2.10
CA ALA A 174 0.51 11.40 3.30
C ALA A 174 1.89 11.60 3.94
N HIS A 175 2.82 10.65 3.75
CA HIS A 175 4.19 10.77 4.25
C HIS A 175 5.09 11.64 3.39
N ILE A 176 4.84 11.77 2.08
CA ILE A 176 5.77 12.42 1.15
C ILE A 176 5.25 13.73 0.56
N ALA A 177 3.94 13.92 0.50
CA ALA A 177 3.33 15.02 -0.24
C ALA A 177 3.14 16.29 0.64
N HIS A 178 4.25 16.85 1.10
CA HIS A 178 4.33 18.07 1.89
C HIS A 178 4.96 19.19 1.07
N TYR A 179 4.22 20.28 0.88
CA TYR A 179 4.66 21.35 -0.03
C TYR A 179 4.79 22.70 0.65
N PRO A 180 5.79 23.53 0.26
CA PRO A 180 6.10 24.78 0.96
C PRO A 180 5.03 25.87 0.82
N ASN A 181 4.18 25.82 -0.19
CA ASN A 181 3.10 26.79 -0.40
C ASN A 181 2.01 26.74 0.70
N PHE A 182 1.87 25.60 1.41
CA PHE A 182 1.01 25.49 2.58
C PHE A 182 1.39 26.49 3.69
N ILE A 183 2.68 26.85 3.81
CA ILE A 183 3.13 27.85 4.78
C ILE A 183 2.52 29.22 4.46
N ARG A 184 2.43 29.56 3.18
CA ARG A 184 1.86 30.81 2.68
C ARG A 184 0.32 30.80 2.71
N ASP A 185 -0.28 29.72 2.24
CA ASP A 185 -1.73 29.55 2.18
C ASP A 185 -2.16 28.18 2.74
N LYS A 186 -2.79 28.21 3.89
CA LYS A 186 -3.29 27.03 4.61
C LYS A 186 -4.37 26.24 3.87
N LYS A 187 -4.90 26.77 2.77
CA LYS A 187 -5.84 26.06 1.89
C LYS A 187 -5.15 25.15 0.89
N LYS A 188 -3.85 25.34 0.66
CA LYS A 188 -3.06 24.53 -0.29
C LYS A 188 -2.58 23.22 0.35
N LYS A 189 -3.53 22.44 0.87
CA LYS A 189 -3.30 21.11 1.46
C LYS A 189 -3.22 20.07 0.36
N THR A 190 -2.39 19.06 0.57
CA THR A 190 -2.49 17.83 -0.20
C THR A 190 -3.79 17.14 0.15
N ARG A 191 -4.60 16.87 -0.85
CA ARG A 191 -5.89 16.20 -0.69
C ARG A 191 -5.78 14.74 -1.08
N ILE A 192 -6.23 13.85 -0.20
CA ILE A 192 -6.30 12.41 -0.45
C ILE A 192 -7.77 12.00 -0.36
N THR A 193 -8.34 11.57 -1.47
CA THR A 193 -9.75 11.22 -1.58
C THR A 193 -9.91 9.74 -1.88
N PHE A 194 -10.66 9.05 -1.06
CA PHE A 194 -11.14 7.70 -1.36
C PHE A 194 -12.56 7.72 -1.93
N ILE A 195 -12.81 6.87 -2.91
CA ILE A 195 -14.15 6.58 -3.44
C ILE A 195 -14.39 5.09 -3.28
N ASP A 196 -15.38 4.72 -2.47
CA ASP A 196 -15.71 3.31 -2.22
C ASP A 196 -17.21 3.16 -1.93
N ASN A 197 -17.80 2.04 -2.32
CA ASN A 197 -19.21 1.74 -2.03
C ASN A 197 -19.45 1.42 -0.55
N GLU A 198 -18.42 1.04 0.20
CA GLU A 198 -18.42 0.78 1.64
C GLU A 198 -17.62 1.84 2.42
N ALA A 199 -17.47 3.05 1.86
CA ALA A 199 -16.54 4.07 2.36
C ALA A 199 -16.75 4.39 3.86
N MET A 200 -17.99 4.36 4.38
CA MET A 200 -18.24 4.60 5.80
C MET A 200 -17.59 3.54 6.69
N ARG A 201 -17.73 2.27 6.33
CA ARG A 201 -17.16 1.16 7.10
C ARG A 201 -15.64 1.17 7.03
N GLU A 202 -15.11 1.27 5.81
CA GLU A 202 -13.68 1.25 5.56
C GLU A 202 -12.98 2.48 6.18
N MET A 203 -13.59 3.66 6.12
CA MET A 203 -13.12 4.86 6.80
C MET A 203 -12.98 4.66 8.31
N ASN A 204 -13.98 4.06 8.96
CA ASN A 204 -13.93 3.82 10.41
C ASN A 204 -12.80 2.86 10.77
N SER A 205 -12.62 1.78 10.01
CA SER A 205 -11.52 0.84 10.19
C SER A 205 -10.16 1.50 9.96
N PHE A 206 -10.05 2.32 8.92
CA PHE A 206 -8.83 3.05 8.59
C PHE A 206 -8.49 4.10 9.67
N LYS A 207 -9.46 4.86 10.13
CA LYS A 207 -9.27 5.83 11.23
C LYS A 207 -8.85 5.15 12.52
N GLN A 208 -9.39 3.98 12.83
CA GLN A 208 -9.00 3.22 14.02
C GLN A 208 -7.55 2.71 13.91
N ALA A 209 -7.16 2.22 12.73
CA ALA A 209 -5.80 1.73 12.51
C ALA A 209 -4.74 2.84 12.53
N TYR A 210 -5.10 4.06 12.16
CA TYR A 210 -4.23 5.24 12.08
C TYR A 210 -4.72 6.39 12.97
N GLU A 211 -5.18 6.09 14.18
CA GLU A 211 -5.80 7.04 15.11
C GLU A 211 -4.96 8.32 15.27
N ASN A 212 -3.68 8.19 15.55
CA ASN A 212 -2.77 9.32 15.71
C ASN A 212 -2.70 10.26 14.49
N LEU A 213 -2.85 9.72 13.28
CA LEU A 213 -2.87 10.51 12.05
C LEU A 213 -4.17 11.31 11.94
N PHE A 214 -5.28 10.71 12.29
CA PHE A 214 -6.59 11.36 12.22
C PHE A 214 -6.87 12.31 13.37
N ASP A 215 -6.22 12.12 14.52
CA ASP A 215 -6.26 13.06 15.64
C ASP A 215 -5.71 14.45 15.29
N VAL A 216 -4.82 14.52 14.31
CA VAL A 216 -4.17 15.77 13.89
C VAL A 216 -4.61 16.24 12.49
N SER A 217 -5.51 15.52 11.82
CA SER A 217 -5.93 15.81 10.44
C SER A 217 -7.40 16.18 10.34
N TYR A 218 -7.74 16.96 9.31
CA TYR A 218 -9.12 17.13 8.88
C TYR A 218 -9.57 15.96 8.03
N SER A 219 -10.79 15.51 8.21
CA SER A 219 -11.40 14.54 7.31
C SER A 219 -12.83 14.90 6.97
N THR A 220 -13.22 14.64 5.73
CA THR A 220 -14.58 14.90 5.22
C THR A 220 -15.17 13.59 4.68
N PHE A 221 -16.37 13.25 5.12
CA PHE A 221 -17.15 12.15 4.57
C PHE A 221 -18.29 12.72 3.71
N ILE A 222 -18.43 12.19 2.51
CA ILE A 222 -19.45 12.60 1.52
C ILE A 222 -20.26 11.37 1.14
N ASP A 223 -21.52 11.35 1.51
CA ASP A 223 -22.50 10.36 1.07
C ASP A 223 -23.22 10.89 -0.16
N THR A 224 -22.89 10.35 -1.32
CA THR A 224 -23.44 10.83 -2.59
C THR A 224 -24.88 10.41 -2.79
N GLU A 225 -25.33 9.31 -2.22
CA GLU A 225 -26.71 8.84 -2.34
C GLU A 225 -27.69 9.69 -1.52
N ASN A 226 -27.27 10.07 -0.31
CA ASN A 226 -28.12 10.84 0.62
C ASN A 226 -27.81 12.34 0.62
N GLY A 227 -26.80 12.78 -0.12
CA GLY A 227 -26.36 14.18 -0.17
C GLY A 227 -25.81 14.69 1.17
N MET A 228 -25.35 13.78 2.05
CA MET A 228 -24.83 14.13 3.37
C MET A 228 -23.33 14.42 3.29
N VAL A 229 -22.92 15.54 3.90
CA VAL A 229 -21.51 15.88 4.09
C VAL A 229 -21.22 16.04 5.57
N ARG A 230 -20.27 15.26 6.10
CA ARG A 230 -19.79 15.37 7.48
C ARG A 230 -18.31 15.70 7.48
N ARG A 231 -17.93 16.71 8.24
CA ARG A 231 -16.55 17.09 8.47
C ARG A 231 -16.14 16.79 9.90
N ASP A 232 -15.05 16.05 10.06
CA ASP A 232 -14.45 15.80 11.36
C ASP A 232 -13.19 16.67 11.49
N GLU A 233 -13.05 17.32 12.64
CA GLU A 233 -11.93 18.19 12.97
C GLU A 233 -10.87 17.44 13.79
N PRO A 234 -9.61 17.92 13.83
CA PRO A 234 -8.59 17.40 14.72
C PRO A 234 -9.03 17.35 16.19
N ALA A 235 -8.48 16.41 16.95
CA ALA A 235 -8.80 16.24 18.36
C ALA A 235 -8.51 17.53 19.16
N GLU A 236 -9.37 17.85 20.15
CA GLU A 236 -9.26 19.07 20.97
C GLU A 236 -7.90 19.20 21.67
N VAL A 237 -7.25 18.10 22.00
CA VAL A 237 -5.92 18.10 22.63
C VAL A 237 -4.87 18.82 21.78
N TYR A 238 -5.05 18.87 20.48
CA TYR A 238 -4.18 19.54 19.52
C TYR A 238 -4.68 20.95 19.12
N ALA A 239 -5.80 21.40 19.62
CA ALA A 239 -6.38 22.71 19.28
C ALA A 239 -5.44 23.88 19.56
N HIS A 240 -4.51 23.75 20.53
CA HIS A 240 -3.50 24.76 20.84
C HIS A 240 -2.44 24.92 19.73
N LEU A 241 -2.30 23.92 18.83
CA LEU A 241 -1.40 23.99 17.68
C LEU A 241 -2.01 24.74 16.49
N GLY A 242 -3.30 25.11 16.59
CA GLY A 242 -4.06 25.74 15.53
C GLY A 242 -4.70 24.69 14.61
N THR A 243 -5.72 25.12 13.86
CA THR A 243 -6.53 24.25 13.00
C THR A 243 -5.81 23.81 11.72
N ASP A 244 -4.67 24.42 11.41
CA ASP A 244 -3.90 24.19 10.18
C ASP A 244 -2.52 23.62 10.50
N PHE A 245 -2.48 22.67 11.43
CA PHE A 245 -1.25 22.02 11.86
C PHE A 245 -0.70 21.07 10.79
N ILE A 246 -1.58 20.31 10.14
CA ILE A 246 -1.20 19.36 9.09
C ILE A 246 -1.67 19.84 7.72
N ASP A 247 -0.80 19.68 6.74
CA ASP A 247 -1.01 20.02 5.34
C ASP A 247 -1.66 18.89 4.51
N ILE A 248 -2.23 17.89 5.16
CA ILE A 248 -2.98 16.79 4.54
C ILE A 248 -4.47 16.92 4.87
N GLU A 249 -5.33 16.77 3.88
CA GLU A 249 -6.77 16.70 4.01
C GLU A 249 -7.31 15.39 3.47
N TRP A 250 -8.09 14.68 4.28
CA TRP A 250 -8.70 13.40 3.90
C TRP A 250 -10.14 13.59 3.45
N GLN A 251 -10.51 12.91 2.37
CA GLN A 251 -11.89 12.83 1.92
C GLN A 251 -12.31 11.38 1.69
N PHE A 252 -13.52 11.03 2.09
CA PHE A 252 -14.10 9.72 1.89
C PHE A 252 -15.44 9.90 1.21
N VAL A 253 -15.59 9.32 0.02
CA VAL A 253 -16.79 9.42 -0.80
C VAL A 253 -17.47 8.07 -0.85
N GLN A 254 -18.66 7.98 -0.27
CA GLN A 254 -19.56 6.84 -0.37
C GLN A 254 -20.22 6.85 -1.73
N GLY A 255 -19.94 5.84 -2.56
CA GLY A 255 -20.51 5.71 -3.88
C GLY A 255 -19.64 4.93 -4.83
N THR A 256 -20.11 4.72 -6.03
CA THR A 256 -19.40 4.00 -7.10
C THR A 256 -19.08 4.93 -8.26
N ILE A 257 -18.05 4.59 -9.02
CA ILE A 257 -17.58 5.37 -10.17
C ILE A 257 -18.61 5.45 -11.30
N GLU A 258 -19.58 4.53 -11.30
CA GLU A 258 -20.67 4.47 -12.26
C GLU A 258 -21.76 5.47 -11.92
N SER A 259 -21.89 5.91 -10.65
CA SER A 259 -22.93 6.85 -10.25
C SER A 259 -22.69 8.24 -10.82
N PRO A 260 -23.75 8.94 -11.28
CA PRO A 260 -23.65 10.30 -11.81
C PRO A 260 -23.01 11.27 -10.81
N GLU A 261 -23.38 11.16 -9.54
CA GLU A 261 -22.94 12.06 -8.47
C GLU A 261 -21.43 11.97 -8.24
N VAL A 262 -20.87 10.75 -8.22
CA VAL A 262 -19.42 10.53 -8.11
C VAL A 262 -18.72 11.03 -9.36
N ARG A 263 -19.29 10.80 -10.54
CA ARG A 263 -18.72 11.29 -11.81
C ARG A 263 -18.69 12.80 -11.88
N ASP A 264 -19.73 13.48 -11.36
CA ASP A 264 -19.79 14.93 -11.28
C ASP A 264 -18.72 15.47 -10.30
N LEU A 265 -18.48 14.80 -9.16
CA LEU A 265 -17.39 15.15 -8.25
C LEU A 265 -16.03 15.03 -8.92
N ILE A 266 -15.75 13.91 -9.59
CA ILE A 266 -14.47 13.70 -10.29
C ILE A 266 -14.30 14.74 -11.39
N THR A 267 -15.36 15.05 -12.12
CA THR A 267 -15.33 16.08 -13.18
C THR A 267 -14.99 17.46 -12.59
N GLY A 268 -15.65 17.83 -11.49
CA GLY A 268 -15.37 19.09 -10.80
C GLY A 268 -13.91 19.20 -10.31
N TRP A 269 -13.36 18.11 -9.74
CA TRP A 269 -11.95 18.08 -9.32
C TRP A 269 -11.00 18.14 -10.52
N CYS A 270 -11.36 17.49 -11.62
CA CYS A 270 -10.58 17.52 -12.85
C CYS A 270 -10.59 18.91 -13.50
N GLU A 271 -11.67 19.69 -13.34
CA GLU A 271 -11.79 21.05 -13.86
C GLU A 271 -11.05 22.10 -13.01
N ASP A 272 -10.71 21.76 -11.77
CA ASP A 272 -9.91 22.63 -10.92
C ASP A 272 -8.48 22.77 -11.47
N GLU A 273 -8.18 23.95 -12.03
CA GLU A 273 -6.88 24.21 -12.64
C GLU A 273 -5.74 24.21 -11.63
N ASP A 274 -6.02 24.45 -10.34
CA ASP A 274 -5.01 24.45 -9.28
C ASP A 274 -4.66 23.03 -8.81
N ALA A 275 -5.50 22.03 -9.08
CA ALA A 275 -5.27 20.66 -8.65
C ALA A 275 -4.27 19.93 -9.56
N LEU A 276 -3.19 19.41 -8.98
CA LEU A 276 -2.35 18.39 -9.57
C LEU A 276 -2.96 17.03 -9.25
N MET A 277 -3.91 16.60 -10.07
CA MET A 277 -4.72 15.42 -9.82
C MET A 277 -4.02 14.17 -10.34
N THR A 278 -4.04 13.10 -9.52
CA THR A 278 -3.69 11.73 -9.91
C THR A 278 -4.82 10.80 -9.49
N VAL A 279 -5.22 9.87 -10.36
CA VAL A 279 -6.24 8.87 -10.05
C VAL A 279 -5.59 7.50 -9.91
N ALA A 280 -5.85 6.80 -8.81
CA ALA A 280 -5.43 5.42 -8.58
C ALA A 280 -6.66 4.51 -8.47
N VAL A 281 -6.78 3.51 -9.32
CA VAL A 281 -7.86 2.53 -9.27
C VAL A 281 -7.34 1.25 -8.64
N CYS A 282 -7.76 0.99 -7.40
CA CYS A 282 -7.22 -0.03 -6.49
C CYS A 282 -8.33 -0.92 -5.94
N LEU A 283 -9.03 -1.64 -6.81
CA LEU A 283 -10.06 -2.60 -6.41
C LEU A 283 -9.44 -3.98 -6.17
N ASN A 284 -10.08 -4.79 -5.31
CA ASN A 284 -9.56 -6.12 -4.97
C ASN A 284 -9.49 -7.06 -6.18
N LEU A 285 -10.39 -6.90 -7.14
CA LEU A 285 -10.43 -7.72 -8.36
C LEU A 285 -9.83 -6.96 -9.55
N THR A 286 -8.80 -7.52 -10.17
CA THR A 286 -8.06 -6.93 -11.29
C THR A 286 -8.95 -6.49 -12.44
N HIS A 287 -9.92 -7.32 -12.84
CA HIS A 287 -10.83 -6.99 -13.94
C HIS A 287 -11.74 -5.81 -13.60
N GLN A 288 -12.13 -5.64 -12.32
CA GLN A 288 -12.90 -4.48 -11.88
C GLN A 288 -12.03 -3.21 -11.91
N SER A 289 -10.76 -3.27 -11.50
CA SER A 289 -9.86 -2.13 -11.57
C SER A 289 -9.69 -1.61 -13.01
N ILE A 290 -9.51 -2.52 -13.97
CA ILE A 290 -9.40 -2.15 -15.39
C ILE A 290 -10.72 -1.55 -15.89
N SER A 291 -11.84 -2.21 -15.60
CA SER A 291 -13.18 -1.77 -16.00
C SER A 291 -13.49 -0.38 -15.45
N SER A 292 -13.28 -0.17 -14.14
CA SER A 292 -13.51 1.12 -13.50
C SER A 292 -12.59 2.21 -14.04
N ALA A 293 -11.34 1.90 -14.36
CA ALA A 293 -10.46 2.85 -15.03
C ALA A 293 -11.06 3.31 -16.37
N VAL A 294 -11.55 2.38 -17.21
CA VAL A 294 -12.19 2.74 -18.51
C VAL A 294 -13.44 3.60 -18.33
N TYR A 295 -14.15 3.45 -17.22
CA TYR A 295 -15.35 4.22 -16.92
C TYR A 295 -15.11 5.60 -16.28
N LEU A 296 -13.87 5.98 -16.00
CA LEU A 296 -13.56 7.33 -15.51
C LEU A 296 -14.14 8.42 -16.45
N PRO A 297 -14.54 9.59 -15.92
CA PRO A 297 -14.98 10.70 -16.74
C PRO A 297 -13.96 11.07 -17.83
N ARG A 298 -14.46 11.43 -19.00
CA ARG A 298 -13.58 11.73 -20.16
C ARG A 298 -12.57 12.83 -19.90
N CYS A 299 -12.92 13.82 -19.08
CA CYS A 299 -12.02 14.92 -18.69
C CYS A 299 -10.71 14.42 -18.07
N VAL A 300 -10.70 13.28 -17.37
CA VAL A 300 -9.49 12.68 -16.81
C VAL A 300 -8.47 12.38 -17.92
N TYR A 301 -8.94 11.79 -19.01
CA TYR A 301 -8.09 11.44 -20.15
C TYR A 301 -7.78 12.65 -21.06
N GLU A 302 -8.77 13.50 -21.29
CA GLU A 302 -8.62 14.70 -22.13
C GLU A 302 -7.62 15.71 -21.56
N LYS A 303 -7.55 15.81 -20.23
CA LYS A 303 -6.58 16.67 -19.53
C LYS A 303 -5.25 15.97 -19.21
N GLY A 304 -5.11 14.71 -19.59
CA GLY A 304 -3.88 13.95 -19.35
C GLY A 304 -3.59 13.68 -17.87
N VAL A 305 -4.63 13.55 -17.03
CA VAL A 305 -4.48 13.19 -15.61
C VAL A 305 -3.81 11.81 -15.50
N PRO A 306 -2.75 11.64 -14.72
CA PRO A 306 -2.14 10.34 -14.50
C PRO A 306 -3.13 9.35 -13.89
N VAL A 307 -3.23 8.14 -14.47
CA VAL A 307 -4.10 7.07 -13.98
C VAL A 307 -3.26 5.84 -13.67
N LEU A 308 -3.25 5.44 -12.40
CA LEU A 308 -2.62 4.22 -11.90
C LEU A 308 -3.70 3.13 -11.78
N VAL A 309 -3.42 1.92 -12.25
CA VAL A 309 -4.37 0.81 -12.17
C VAL A 309 -3.69 -0.38 -11.51
N GLN A 310 -4.24 -0.83 -10.38
CA GLN A 310 -3.75 -2.02 -9.71
C GLN A 310 -4.06 -3.27 -10.54
N GLN A 311 -3.01 -4.08 -10.79
CA GLN A 311 -3.13 -5.40 -11.40
C GLN A 311 -2.33 -6.41 -10.58
N ARG A 312 -2.94 -7.54 -10.21
CA ARG A 312 -2.26 -8.62 -9.47
C ARG A 312 -1.42 -9.51 -10.39
N ILE A 313 -1.80 -9.61 -11.65
CA ILE A 313 -1.13 -10.46 -12.64
C ILE A 313 -0.78 -9.58 -13.84
N THR A 314 0.47 -9.60 -14.25
CA THR A 314 0.88 -9.09 -15.55
C THR A 314 0.36 -10.05 -16.64
N SER A 315 -0.94 -10.00 -16.91
CA SER A 315 -1.42 -10.52 -18.17
C SER A 315 -0.87 -9.60 -19.26
N ALA A 316 0.06 -10.10 -20.04
CA ALA A 316 0.44 -9.46 -21.29
C ALA A 316 -0.81 -9.43 -22.18
N ILE A 317 -1.65 -8.42 -22.01
CA ILE A 317 -2.57 -8.02 -23.05
C ILE A 317 -1.71 -7.23 -24.02
N ILE A 318 -1.23 -7.94 -25.03
CA ILE A 318 -0.58 -7.40 -26.22
C ILE A 318 -1.68 -6.86 -27.14
#